data_cd54c20631ef37067b8b0b4da465bee6
#
_entry.id   cd54c20631ef37067b8b0b4da465bee6
#
_cell.length_a   1.000
_cell.length_b   1.000
_cell.length_c   1.000
_cell.angle_alpha   90.00
_cell.angle_beta   90.00
_cell.angle_gamma   90.00
#
_symmetry.space_group_name_H-M   'P 1'
#
loop_
_entity.id
_entity.type
_entity.pdbx_description
1 polymer ?
#
loop_
_entity_poly.entity_id
_entity_poly.type
_entity_poly.pdbx_seq_one_letter_code
_entity_poly.pdbx_strand_id
1 'polypeptide(L)'
;CMLPGAGKGIEFLFRPDFSKLDSNMFLAAMGQSFYSLSIGMGCICTFASYFSRQANLMKSAVNIVLIDSLIAILAGLMIFPAAFSVGVNPDSGPSLIFITLPNVFREAFASMPILGTIIATGFYILLSLAALTSLISLHEVSTAFFYEELHTTRKKAATIVTVSCCIMGAFCSLSIGGRDWLMIGGKSLFDVFDFVTGQIFLPIVG
;
A
#
# COMPACT_ATOMS: atom_id res chain seq x y z
N CYS A 1 17.83 4.59 -14.20
CA CYS A 1 19.20 4.70 -13.62
C CYS A 1 20.14 5.63 -14.42
N MET A 2 19.68 6.23 -15.51
CA MET A 2 20.50 7.20 -16.30
C MET A 2 20.39 8.65 -15.82
N LEU A 3 19.46 8.94 -14.90
CA LEU A 3 19.27 10.30 -14.36
C LEU A 3 20.34 10.63 -13.30
N PRO A 4 20.81 11.90 -13.24
CA PRO A 4 21.76 12.32 -12.22
C PRO A 4 21.15 12.14 -10.82
N GLY A 5 21.89 11.53 -9.90
CA GLY A 5 21.39 11.23 -8.53
C GLY A 5 20.79 9.85 -8.34
N ALA A 6 20.48 9.11 -9.40
CA ALA A 6 19.91 7.75 -9.30
C ALA A 6 20.79 6.77 -8.48
N GLY A 7 22.11 6.94 -8.52
CA GLY A 7 23.05 6.12 -7.75
C GLY A 7 22.83 6.22 -6.23
N LYS A 8 22.46 7.40 -5.73
CA LYS A 8 22.12 7.60 -4.30
C LYS A 8 20.89 6.81 -3.89
N GLY A 9 19.90 6.67 -4.77
CA GLY A 9 18.70 5.89 -4.51
C GLY A 9 18.98 4.38 -4.43
N ILE A 10 19.90 3.88 -5.26
CA ILE A 10 20.34 2.48 -5.20
C ILE A 10 21.15 2.24 -3.91
N GLU A 11 22.05 3.17 -3.58
CA GLU A 11 22.81 3.10 -2.32
C GLU A 11 21.90 3.13 -1.10
N PHE A 12 20.89 3.98 -1.10
CA PHE A 12 19.87 4.06 -0.05
C PHE A 12 19.12 2.72 0.15
N LEU A 13 18.77 2.02 -0.95
CA LEU A 13 18.04 0.77 -0.89
C LEU A 13 18.91 -0.41 -0.41
N PHE A 14 20.17 -0.48 -0.83
CA PHE A 14 21.04 -1.65 -0.59
C PHE A 14 22.12 -1.43 0.46
N ARG A 15 22.29 -0.22 0.98
CA ARG A 15 23.24 0.07 2.05
C ARG A 15 22.53 0.22 3.39
N PRO A 16 22.39 -0.88 4.15
CA PRO A 16 21.71 -0.84 5.44
C PRO A 16 22.55 -0.02 6.45
N ASP A 17 21.87 0.87 7.14
CA ASP A 17 22.46 1.63 8.26
C ASP A 17 22.07 0.97 9.58
N PHE A 18 22.90 0.07 10.06
CA PHE A 18 22.68 -0.66 11.32
C PHE A 18 22.69 0.23 12.57
N SER A 19 23.16 1.46 12.47
CA SER A 19 23.16 2.40 13.61
C SER A 19 21.74 2.89 13.94
N LYS A 20 20.81 2.77 13.01
CA LYS A 20 19.40 3.19 13.16
C LYS A 20 18.48 2.06 13.62
N LEU A 21 19.02 0.88 13.92
CA LEU A 21 18.22 -0.24 14.42
C LEU A 21 17.70 0.08 15.82
N ASP A 22 16.40 0.38 15.89
CA ASP A 22 15.65 0.60 17.12
C ASP A 22 14.43 -0.33 17.19
N SER A 23 13.92 -0.55 18.39
CA SER A 23 12.70 -1.36 18.63
C SER A 23 11.51 -0.87 17.81
N ASN A 24 11.38 0.44 17.63
CA ASN A 24 10.30 1.03 16.82
C ASN A 24 10.43 0.67 15.33
N MET A 25 11.65 0.62 14.80
CA MET A 25 11.92 0.22 13.43
C MET A 25 11.53 -1.25 13.21
N PHE A 26 11.85 -2.12 14.18
CA PHE A 26 11.48 -3.53 14.10
C PHE A 26 9.95 -3.71 14.12
N LEU A 27 9.26 -2.98 14.98
CA LEU A 27 7.79 -2.99 15.06
C LEU A 27 7.14 -2.50 13.76
N ALA A 28 7.67 -1.40 13.19
CA ALA A 28 7.19 -0.86 11.93
C ALA A 28 7.41 -1.83 10.75
N ALA A 29 8.59 -2.48 10.69
CA ALA A 29 8.88 -3.49 9.67
C ALA A 29 7.98 -4.72 9.80
N MET A 30 7.70 -5.18 11.02
CA MET A 30 6.79 -6.28 11.29
C MET A 30 5.35 -5.91 10.89
N GLY A 31 4.88 -4.72 11.27
CA GLY A 31 3.56 -4.22 10.87
C GLY A 31 3.41 -4.11 9.35
N GLN A 32 4.45 -3.61 8.67
CA GLN A 32 4.47 -3.55 7.20
C GLN A 32 4.43 -4.94 6.55
N SER A 33 5.15 -5.92 7.10
CA SER A 33 5.12 -7.29 6.60
C SER A 33 3.74 -7.93 6.76
N PHE A 34 3.09 -7.71 7.90
CA PHE A 34 1.73 -8.18 8.15
C PHE A 34 0.73 -7.51 7.21
N TYR A 35 0.88 -6.21 6.97
CA TYR A 35 0.04 -5.47 6.03
C TYR A 35 0.20 -5.99 4.59
N SER A 36 1.43 -6.14 4.10
CA SER A 36 1.72 -6.59 2.74
C SER A 36 1.19 -8.01 2.47
N LEU A 37 1.37 -8.92 3.43
CA LEU A 37 0.91 -10.30 3.34
C LEU A 37 -0.54 -10.50 3.80
N SER A 38 -1.23 -9.42 4.20
CA SER A 38 -2.62 -9.45 4.71
C SER A 38 -2.81 -10.40 5.91
N ILE A 39 -1.78 -10.51 6.76
CA ILE A 39 -1.82 -11.31 7.99
C ILE A 39 -2.55 -10.52 9.07
N GLY A 40 -3.38 -11.17 9.88
CA GLY A 40 -4.14 -10.53 10.96
C GLY A 40 -5.39 -9.76 10.52
N MET A 41 -5.64 -9.62 9.21
CA MET A 41 -6.82 -8.91 8.67
C MET A 41 -8.01 -9.82 8.37
N GLY A 42 -7.93 -11.12 8.64
CA GLY A 42 -8.96 -12.09 8.27
C GLY A 42 -8.98 -12.48 6.78
N CYS A 43 -8.21 -11.81 5.92
CA CYS A 43 -8.16 -12.08 4.48
C CYS A 43 -7.75 -13.52 4.18
N ILE A 44 -6.71 -14.02 4.83
CA ILE A 44 -6.20 -15.37 4.63
C ILE A 44 -7.26 -16.41 5.02
N CYS A 45 -7.97 -16.20 6.15
CA CYS A 45 -9.05 -17.08 6.60
C CYS A 45 -10.21 -17.10 5.60
N THR A 46 -10.65 -15.93 5.14
CA THR A 46 -11.73 -15.80 4.16
C THR A 46 -11.36 -16.48 2.85
N PHE A 47 -10.16 -16.24 2.32
CA PHE A 47 -9.72 -16.90 1.07
C PHE A 47 -9.46 -18.40 1.25
N ALA A 48 -8.99 -18.83 2.42
CA ALA A 48 -8.79 -20.24 2.70
C ALA A 48 -10.11 -21.03 2.65
N SER A 49 -11.25 -20.42 2.97
CA SER A 49 -12.57 -21.04 2.86
C SER A 49 -12.97 -21.35 1.42
N TYR A 50 -12.38 -20.66 0.44
CA TYR A 50 -12.63 -20.88 -0.99
C TYR A 50 -11.64 -21.86 -1.66
N PHE A 51 -10.58 -22.28 -0.96
CA PHE A 51 -9.61 -23.21 -1.53
C PHE A 51 -10.13 -24.62 -1.65
N SER A 52 -9.74 -25.30 -2.72
CA SER A 52 -9.99 -26.73 -2.86
C SER A 52 -9.18 -27.52 -1.85
N ARG A 53 -9.70 -28.68 -1.40
CA ARG A 53 -9.00 -29.58 -0.44
C ARG A 53 -7.66 -30.13 -0.95
N GLN A 54 -7.38 -30.00 -2.24
CA GLN A 54 -6.14 -30.47 -2.88
C GLN A 54 -5.06 -29.38 -2.96
N ALA A 55 -5.33 -28.14 -2.53
CA ALA A 55 -4.37 -27.05 -2.57
C ALA A 55 -3.22 -27.26 -1.59
N ASN A 56 -1.98 -27.17 -2.07
CA ASN A 56 -0.80 -27.21 -1.23
C ASN A 56 -0.55 -25.82 -0.62
N LEU A 57 -1.05 -25.60 0.58
CA LEU A 57 -0.99 -24.31 1.27
C LEU A 57 0.44 -23.83 1.51
N MET A 58 1.35 -24.73 1.89
CA MET A 58 2.74 -24.38 2.15
C MET A 58 3.44 -23.85 0.89
N LYS A 59 3.28 -24.55 -0.23
CA LYS A 59 3.86 -24.11 -1.51
C LYS A 59 3.28 -22.78 -1.97
N SER A 60 1.98 -22.58 -1.79
CA SER A 60 1.31 -21.32 -2.12
C SER A 60 1.82 -20.17 -1.25
N ALA A 61 1.95 -20.37 0.07
CA ALA A 61 2.46 -19.37 0.99
C ALA A 61 3.90 -18.94 0.63
N VAL A 62 4.79 -19.89 0.40
CA VAL A 62 6.18 -19.60 0.02
C VAL A 62 6.23 -18.82 -1.29
N ASN A 63 5.45 -19.22 -2.30
CA ASN A 63 5.41 -18.50 -3.58
C ASN A 63 4.90 -17.06 -3.41
N ILE A 64 3.86 -16.85 -2.60
CA ILE A 64 3.32 -15.50 -2.34
C ILE A 64 4.39 -14.63 -1.70
N VAL A 65 5.06 -15.08 -0.64
CA VAL A 65 6.11 -14.32 0.04
C VAL A 65 7.26 -13.98 -0.90
N LEU A 66 7.70 -14.95 -1.73
CA LEU A 66 8.81 -14.71 -2.68
C LEU A 66 8.43 -13.68 -3.76
N ILE A 67 7.21 -13.79 -4.31
CA ILE A 67 6.73 -12.85 -5.34
C ILE A 67 6.52 -11.46 -4.74
N ASP A 68 5.91 -11.35 -3.56
CA ASP A 68 5.70 -10.09 -2.85
C ASP A 68 7.04 -9.37 -2.59
N SER A 69 8.01 -10.09 -2.03
CA SER A 69 9.36 -9.56 -1.79
C SER A 69 10.07 -9.12 -3.07
N LEU A 70 9.96 -9.91 -4.15
CA LEU A 70 10.55 -9.58 -5.43
C LEU A 70 9.93 -8.28 -6.01
N ILE A 71 8.61 -8.18 -5.98
CA ILE A 71 7.90 -6.98 -6.47
C ILE A 71 8.27 -5.75 -5.63
N ALA A 72 8.36 -5.90 -4.30
CA ALA A 72 8.76 -4.81 -3.41
C ALA A 72 10.17 -4.29 -3.73
N ILE A 73 11.14 -5.18 -3.96
CA ILE A 73 12.50 -4.81 -4.36
C ILE A 73 12.52 -4.12 -5.72
N LEU A 74 11.79 -4.65 -6.71
CA LEU A 74 11.70 -4.04 -8.04
C LEU A 74 11.04 -2.67 -8.00
N ALA A 75 9.97 -2.51 -7.22
CA ALA A 75 9.33 -1.21 -7.01
C ALA A 75 10.27 -0.21 -6.33
N GLY A 76 11.00 -0.64 -5.30
CA GLY A 76 12.02 0.18 -4.64
C GLY A 76 13.13 0.63 -5.60
N LEU A 77 13.63 -0.28 -6.45
CA LEU A 77 14.61 0.01 -7.50
C LEU A 77 14.11 1.02 -8.55
N MET A 78 12.80 1.11 -8.76
CA MET A 78 12.21 2.09 -9.66
C MET A 78 11.98 3.43 -8.96
N ILE A 79 11.40 3.40 -7.76
CA ILE A 79 10.90 4.60 -7.07
C ILE A 79 12.04 5.38 -6.41
N PHE A 80 12.96 4.75 -5.66
CA PHE A 80 14.00 5.48 -4.94
C PHE A 80 14.99 6.21 -5.85
N PRO A 81 15.58 5.58 -6.89
CA PRO A 81 16.42 6.30 -7.83
C PRO A 81 15.69 7.45 -8.53
N ALA A 82 14.40 7.28 -8.80
CA ALA A 82 13.56 8.31 -9.39
C ALA A 82 13.35 9.49 -8.43
N ALA A 83 13.02 9.24 -7.17
CA ALA A 83 12.83 10.27 -6.14
C ALA A 83 14.12 11.08 -5.90
N PHE A 84 15.26 10.41 -5.75
CA PHE A 84 16.55 11.07 -5.58
C PHE A 84 17.01 11.87 -6.80
N SER A 85 16.60 11.48 -8.01
CA SER A 85 16.94 12.23 -9.23
C SER A 85 16.22 13.57 -9.32
N VAL A 86 15.04 13.69 -8.70
CA VAL A 86 14.22 14.93 -8.65
C VAL A 86 14.43 15.69 -7.32
N GLY A 87 15.30 15.20 -6.44
CA GLY A 87 15.61 15.83 -5.16
C GLY A 87 14.48 15.79 -4.12
N VAL A 88 13.55 14.84 -4.26
CA VAL A 88 12.44 14.63 -3.33
C VAL A 88 12.82 13.61 -2.25
N ASN A 89 12.45 13.92 -1.02
CA ASN A 89 12.71 13.04 0.13
C ASN A 89 11.87 11.75 0.00
N PRO A 90 12.47 10.55 0.16
CA PRO A 90 11.73 9.28 0.06
C PRO A 90 10.65 9.10 1.12
N ASP A 91 10.69 9.87 2.22
CA ASP A 91 9.71 9.81 3.32
C ASP A 91 8.38 10.56 3.03
N SER A 92 8.17 10.98 1.79
CA SER A 92 7.02 11.84 1.42
C SER A 92 5.68 11.09 1.34
N GLY A 93 5.61 9.80 1.67
CA GLY A 93 4.37 9.03 1.68
C GLY A 93 3.65 8.98 0.32
N PRO A 94 2.30 9.11 0.27
CA PRO A 94 1.53 9.06 -0.97
C PRO A 94 1.92 10.11 -2.01
N SER A 95 2.48 11.25 -1.59
CA SER A 95 2.95 12.30 -2.50
C SER A 95 4.09 11.83 -3.40
N LEU A 96 4.84 10.82 -3.00
CA LEU A 96 5.87 10.20 -3.82
C LEU A 96 5.30 9.64 -5.13
N ILE A 97 4.14 8.98 -5.05
CA ILE A 97 3.49 8.38 -6.22
C ILE A 97 2.75 9.42 -7.06
N PHE A 98 2.02 10.36 -6.42
CA PHE A 98 1.12 11.26 -7.14
C PHE A 98 1.76 12.59 -7.56
N ILE A 99 2.85 13.02 -6.93
CA ILE A 99 3.54 14.26 -7.25
C ILE A 99 4.92 13.97 -7.87
N THR A 100 5.71 13.11 -7.23
CA THR A 100 7.10 12.89 -7.66
C THR A 100 7.19 12.09 -8.95
N LEU A 101 6.51 10.95 -9.05
CA LEU A 101 6.59 10.09 -10.23
C LEU A 101 6.10 10.76 -11.52
N PRO A 102 5.01 11.56 -11.57
CA PRO A 102 4.65 12.31 -12.77
C PRO A 102 5.75 13.28 -13.23
N ASN A 103 6.42 13.95 -12.29
CA ASN A 103 7.53 14.83 -12.61
C ASN A 103 8.73 14.06 -13.16
N VAL A 104 9.05 12.90 -12.56
CA VAL A 104 10.11 12.01 -13.06
C VAL A 104 9.82 11.54 -14.49
N PHE A 105 8.59 11.11 -14.77
CA PHE A 105 8.20 10.70 -16.13
C PHE A 105 8.36 11.86 -17.12
N ARG A 106 7.97 13.06 -16.74
CA ARG A 106 8.12 14.25 -17.58
C ARG A 106 9.59 14.57 -17.87
N GLU A 107 10.47 14.48 -16.86
CA GLU A 107 11.91 14.77 -17.04
C GLU A 107 12.64 13.65 -17.79
N ALA A 108 12.36 12.38 -17.43
CA ALA A 108 13.00 11.24 -18.07
C ALA A 108 12.68 11.12 -19.56
N PHE A 109 11.49 11.54 -19.97
CA PHE A 109 11.02 11.48 -21.35
C PHE A 109 10.88 12.86 -22.01
N ALA A 110 11.62 13.87 -21.54
CA ALA A 110 11.57 15.22 -22.08
C ALA A 110 11.84 15.27 -23.60
N SER A 111 12.70 14.38 -24.12
CA SER A 111 12.98 14.24 -25.55
C SER A 111 11.91 13.50 -26.35
N MET A 112 11.04 12.74 -25.67
CA MET A 112 9.98 11.91 -26.30
C MET A 112 8.68 12.03 -25.49
N PRO A 113 7.98 13.19 -25.49
CA PRO A 113 6.87 13.45 -24.58
C PRO A 113 5.67 12.51 -24.78
N ILE A 114 5.42 12.07 -26.03
CA ILE A 114 4.34 11.12 -26.33
C ILE A 114 4.61 9.77 -25.68
N LEU A 115 5.83 9.27 -25.78
CA LEU A 115 6.24 8.00 -25.14
C LEU A 115 6.14 8.11 -23.61
N GLY A 116 6.58 9.22 -23.04
CA GLY A 116 6.46 9.49 -21.61
C GLY A 116 5.00 9.46 -21.12
N THR A 117 4.09 10.06 -21.88
CA THR A 117 2.67 10.06 -21.56
C THR A 117 2.07 8.65 -21.62
N ILE A 118 2.41 7.86 -22.64
CA ILE A 118 1.92 6.48 -22.76
C ILE A 118 2.40 5.62 -21.58
N ILE A 119 3.68 5.70 -21.23
CA ILE A 119 4.27 4.94 -20.12
C ILE A 119 3.66 5.37 -18.78
N ALA A 120 3.55 6.68 -18.53
CA ALA A 120 2.93 7.20 -17.32
C ALA A 120 1.47 6.75 -17.19
N THR A 121 0.69 6.87 -18.27
CA THR A 121 -0.71 6.43 -18.28
C THR A 121 -0.82 4.92 -18.01
N GLY A 122 0.00 4.10 -18.67
CA GLY A 122 0.07 2.66 -18.44
C GLY A 122 0.40 2.33 -16.98
N PHE A 123 1.37 3.02 -16.39
CA PHE A 123 1.74 2.86 -14.98
C PHE A 123 0.56 3.15 -14.05
N TYR A 124 -0.15 4.27 -14.23
CA TYR A 124 -1.28 4.63 -13.37
C TYR A 124 -2.50 3.74 -13.57
N ILE A 125 -2.72 3.21 -14.78
CA ILE A 125 -3.75 2.18 -15.02
C ILE A 125 -3.40 0.90 -14.24
N LEU A 126 -2.17 0.41 -14.33
CA LEU A 126 -1.73 -0.77 -13.58
C LEU A 126 -1.82 -0.55 -12.07
N LEU A 127 -1.41 0.61 -11.57
CA LEU A 127 -1.52 0.98 -10.15
C LEU A 127 -2.98 0.98 -9.69
N SER A 128 -3.89 1.53 -10.51
CA SER A 128 -5.32 1.57 -10.20
C SER A 128 -5.92 0.15 -10.17
N LEU A 129 -5.54 -0.72 -11.11
CA LEU A 129 -5.99 -2.11 -11.13
C LEU A 129 -5.47 -2.89 -9.91
N ALA A 130 -4.21 -2.68 -9.52
CA ALA A 130 -3.63 -3.29 -8.33
C ALA A 130 -4.35 -2.83 -7.04
N ALA A 131 -4.62 -1.53 -6.91
CA ALA A 131 -5.40 -0.98 -5.80
C ALA A 131 -6.82 -1.54 -5.76
N LEU A 132 -7.48 -1.66 -6.92
CA LEU A 132 -8.83 -2.20 -7.01
C LEU A 132 -8.91 -3.68 -6.56
N THR A 133 -7.95 -4.51 -6.96
CA THR A 133 -7.89 -5.91 -6.52
C THR A 133 -7.71 -6.04 -5.01
N SER A 134 -6.86 -5.21 -4.41
CA SER A 134 -6.67 -5.16 -2.95
C SER A 134 -7.93 -4.70 -2.23
N LEU A 135 -8.62 -3.67 -2.75
CA LEU A 135 -9.89 -3.19 -2.19
C LEU A 135 -10.98 -4.26 -2.23
N ILE A 136 -11.09 -5.01 -3.33
CA ILE A 136 -12.05 -6.13 -3.44
C ILE A 136 -11.77 -7.18 -2.36
N SER A 137 -10.51 -7.52 -2.13
CA SER A 137 -10.11 -8.50 -1.13
C SER A 137 -10.48 -8.06 0.29
N LEU A 138 -10.16 -6.83 0.69
CA LEU A 138 -10.50 -6.28 2.00
C LEU A 138 -12.02 -6.13 2.18
N HIS A 139 -12.72 -5.73 1.12
CA HIS A 139 -14.17 -5.58 1.12
C HIS A 139 -14.87 -6.94 1.32
N GLU A 140 -14.34 -8.00 0.72
CA GLU A 140 -14.90 -9.36 0.85
C GLU A 140 -14.83 -9.86 2.30
N VAL A 141 -13.73 -9.60 3.02
CA VAL A 141 -13.59 -9.96 4.44
C VAL A 141 -14.69 -9.34 5.29
N SER A 142 -14.87 -8.03 5.15
CA SER A 142 -15.90 -7.30 5.88
C SER A 142 -17.30 -7.75 5.48
N THR A 143 -17.52 -8.00 4.19
CA THR A 143 -18.82 -8.47 3.68
C THR A 143 -19.14 -9.86 4.19
N ALA A 144 -18.16 -10.78 4.23
CA ALA A 144 -18.34 -12.14 4.77
C ALA A 144 -18.74 -12.08 6.25
N PHE A 145 -18.06 -11.26 7.05
CA PHE A 145 -18.40 -11.04 8.45
C PHE A 145 -19.85 -10.58 8.64
N PHE A 146 -20.27 -9.52 7.95
CA PHE A 146 -21.64 -9.02 8.05
C PHE A 146 -22.69 -10.00 7.53
N TYR A 147 -22.34 -10.79 6.54
CA TYR A 147 -23.23 -11.82 6.00
C TYR A 147 -23.41 -12.98 6.96
N GLU A 148 -22.34 -13.49 7.57
CA GLU A 148 -22.34 -14.67 8.43
C GLU A 148 -22.83 -14.36 9.84
N GLU A 149 -22.30 -13.32 10.50
CA GLU A 149 -22.62 -13.00 11.88
C GLU A 149 -23.98 -12.30 12.04
N LEU A 150 -24.33 -11.39 11.15
CA LEU A 150 -25.60 -10.66 11.22
C LEU A 150 -26.73 -11.33 10.43
N HIS A 151 -26.50 -12.50 9.86
CA HIS A 151 -27.48 -13.26 9.08
C HIS A 151 -28.20 -12.40 8.02
N THR A 152 -27.51 -11.44 7.44
CA THR A 152 -28.05 -10.55 6.41
C THR A 152 -27.86 -11.14 5.01
N THR A 153 -28.53 -10.58 4.01
CA THR A 153 -28.26 -10.99 2.63
C THR A 153 -26.93 -10.42 2.15
N ARG A 154 -26.16 -11.16 1.36
CA ARG A 154 -24.85 -10.73 0.83
C ARG A 154 -24.90 -9.35 0.15
N LYS A 155 -26.00 -9.04 -0.57
CA LYS A 155 -26.19 -7.72 -1.19
C LYS A 155 -26.28 -6.59 -0.14
N LYS A 156 -27.05 -6.80 0.93
CA LYS A 156 -27.17 -5.81 2.01
C LYS A 156 -25.84 -5.63 2.75
N ALA A 157 -25.16 -6.73 3.09
CA ALA A 157 -23.84 -6.68 3.71
C ALA A 157 -22.84 -5.89 2.85
N ALA A 158 -22.71 -6.20 1.57
CA ALA A 158 -21.85 -5.48 0.65
C ALA A 158 -22.19 -3.99 0.54
N THR A 159 -23.48 -3.64 0.50
CA THR A 159 -23.91 -2.23 0.45
C THR A 159 -23.53 -1.48 1.74
N ILE A 160 -23.74 -2.09 2.91
CA ILE A 160 -23.38 -1.49 4.20
C ILE A 160 -21.87 -1.22 4.25
N VAL A 161 -21.05 -2.20 3.90
CA VAL A 161 -19.59 -2.07 3.89
C VAL A 161 -19.15 -0.98 2.91
N THR A 162 -19.69 -0.98 1.68
CA THR A 162 -19.36 0.04 0.68
C THR A 162 -19.70 1.45 1.16
N VAL A 163 -20.90 1.66 1.69
CA VAL A 163 -21.33 2.98 2.19
C VAL A 163 -20.46 3.43 3.35
N SER A 164 -20.17 2.55 4.30
CA SER A 164 -19.24 2.84 5.41
C SER A 164 -17.86 3.25 4.91
N CYS A 165 -17.28 2.48 3.99
CA CYS A 165 -15.96 2.79 3.42
C CYS A 165 -15.96 4.12 2.65
N CYS A 166 -17.04 4.42 1.89
CA CYS A 166 -17.16 5.69 1.18
C CYS A 166 -17.22 6.88 2.15
N ILE A 167 -18.00 6.78 3.23
CA ILE A 167 -18.11 7.83 4.25
C ILE A 167 -16.76 8.06 4.93
N MET A 168 -16.12 6.99 5.42
CA MET A 168 -14.82 7.09 6.07
C MET A 168 -13.73 7.61 5.13
N GLY A 169 -13.70 7.13 3.88
CA GLY A 169 -12.80 7.60 2.85
C GLY A 169 -12.97 9.08 2.52
N ALA A 170 -14.21 9.57 2.49
CA ALA A 170 -14.50 11.00 2.29
C ALA A 170 -13.94 11.84 3.46
N PHE A 171 -14.11 11.41 4.71
CA PHE A 171 -13.52 12.08 5.87
C PHE A 171 -11.98 12.07 5.83
N CYS A 172 -11.35 10.94 5.49
CA CYS A 172 -9.91 10.85 5.33
C CYS A 172 -9.40 11.80 4.22
N SER A 173 -10.08 11.83 3.08
CA SER A 173 -9.73 12.72 1.97
C SER A 173 -9.83 14.20 2.34
N LEU A 174 -10.88 14.59 3.05
CA LEU A 174 -11.05 15.96 3.56
C LEU A 174 -9.99 16.34 4.59
N SER A 175 -9.53 15.38 5.40
CA SER A 175 -8.48 15.59 6.40
C SER A 175 -7.11 15.85 5.74
N ILE A 176 -6.78 15.14 4.66
CA ILE A 176 -5.54 15.36 3.89
C ILE A 176 -5.58 16.73 3.19
N GLY A 177 -6.76 17.22 2.82
CA GLY A 177 -6.96 18.53 2.20
C GLY A 177 -6.74 19.74 3.13
N GLY A 178 -6.21 19.54 4.37
CA GLY A 178 -5.78 20.62 5.27
C GLY A 178 -6.93 21.30 6.04
N ARG A 179 -8.01 20.58 6.32
CA ARG A 179 -9.09 21.09 7.18
C ARG A 179 -8.75 20.87 8.65
N ASP A 180 -8.40 21.94 9.38
CA ASP A 180 -7.93 21.92 10.77
C ASP A 180 -8.87 21.20 11.76
N TRP A 181 -10.19 21.22 11.51
CA TRP A 181 -11.18 20.56 12.37
C TRP A 181 -11.18 19.02 12.28
N LEU A 182 -10.52 18.45 11.27
CA LEU A 182 -10.33 16.99 11.09
C LEU A 182 -8.94 16.52 11.48
N MET A 183 -8.09 17.40 12.01
CA MET A 183 -6.77 17.05 12.51
C MET A 183 -6.86 16.62 13.99
N ILE A 184 -6.32 15.45 14.30
CA ILE A 184 -6.23 14.92 15.66
C ILE A 184 -4.77 15.00 16.11
N GLY A 185 -4.48 15.89 17.09
CA GLY A 185 -3.12 16.05 17.59
C GLY A 185 -2.10 16.52 16.54
N GLY A 186 -2.54 17.31 15.55
CA GLY A 186 -1.67 17.80 14.47
C GLY A 186 -1.38 16.80 13.35
N LYS A 187 -2.01 15.62 13.40
CA LYS A 187 -1.93 14.59 12.34
C LYS A 187 -3.25 14.52 11.58
N SER A 188 -3.19 14.17 10.29
CA SER A 188 -4.40 13.93 9.52
C SER A 188 -5.15 12.70 10.05
N LEU A 189 -6.46 12.65 9.84
CA LEU A 189 -7.25 11.47 10.20
C LEU A 189 -6.74 10.20 9.50
N PHE A 190 -6.23 10.35 8.28
CA PHE A 190 -5.58 9.27 7.54
C PHE A 190 -4.35 8.73 8.28
N ASP A 191 -3.45 9.61 8.74
CA ASP A 191 -2.24 9.20 9.46
C ASP A 191 -2.56 8.52 10.79
N VAL A 192 -3.64 8.96 11.46
CA VAL A 192 -4.11 8.33 12.70
C VAL A 192 -4.63 6.92 12.44
N PHE A 193 -5.45 6.73 11.41
CA PHE A 193 -5.92 5.39 11.05
C PHE A 193 -4.79 4.48 10.59
N ASP A 194 -3.87 4.96 9.78
CA ASP A 194 -2.70 4.20 9.34
C ASP A 194 -1.84 3.76 10.54
N PHE A 195 -1.57 4.66 11.46
CA PHE A 195 -0.84 4.33 12.69
C PHE A 195 -1.56 3.29 13.55
N VAL A 196 -2.86 3.47 13.80
CA VAL A 196 -3.64 2.56 14.65
C VAL A 196 -3.77 1.18 14.01
N THR A 197 -4.06 1.11 12.71
CA THR A 197 -4.19 -0.17 12.02
C THR A 197 -2.86 -0.85 11.79
N GLY A 198 -1.86 -0.15 11.28
CA GLY A 198 -0.57 -0.71 10.89
C GLY A 198 0.37 -1.01 12.06
N GLN A 199 0.40 -0.13 13.08
CA GLN A 199 1.38 -0.25 14.16
C GLN A 199 0.79 -0.78 15.48
N ILE A 200 -0.53 -0.77 15.64
CA ILE A 200 -1.17 -1.27 16.86
C ILE A 200 -1.95 -2.55 16.57
N PHE A 201 -2.95 -2.51 15.71
CA PHE A 201 -3.84 -3.65 15.52
C PHE A 201 -3.16 -4.83 14.81
N LEU A 202 -2.43 -4.59 13.74
CA LEU A 202 -1.77 -5.67 13.01
C LEU A 202 -0.75 -6.46 13.85
N PRO A 203 0.17 -5.83 14.60
CA PRO A 203 1.10 -6.57 15.46
C PRO A 203 0.45 -7.28 16.65
N ILE A 204 -0.73 -6.82 17.11
CA ILE A 204 -1.43 -7.43 18.26
C ILE A 204 -2.30 -8.63 17.82
N VAL A 205 -2.92 -8.53 16.66
CA VAL A 205 -3.89 -9.52 16.16
C VAL A 205 -3.25 -10.55 15.23
N GLY A 206 -2.19 -10.16 14.50
CA GLY A 206 -1.44 -11.02 13.57
C GLY A 206 -0.41 -11.85 14.27
#